data_512a7bf6c02cf3580b6fb1b39068556a
#
_entry.id   512a7bf6c02cf3580b6fb1b39068556a
#
_cell.length_a   1.000
_cell.length_b   1.000
_cell.length_c   1.000
_cell.angle_alpha   90.00
_cell.angle_beta   90.00
_cell.angle_gamma   90.00
#
_symmetry.space_group_name_H-M   'P 1'
#
loop_
_entity.id
_entity.type
_entity.pdbx_description
1 polymer ?
#
loop_
_entity_poly.entity_id
_entity_poly.type
_entity_poly.pdbx_seq_one_letter_code
_entity_poly.pdbx_strand_id
1 'polypeptide(L)'
;MAINYDVRPVERNDVRDFVEQHHYSHSINGLRISYCFGLYDGDTLVGAMLYGGLAMANAWKKYGDKETDVLELRRLVLIDDTPRNSESYFIGHTLRWLKRNTTVKVIVSYADPNYGHSGVIYRASNFEHVGMTSPGRVIMFDGKKYHDKAVRTKYKGELKPFAKRVKQALDDGTAHYVKQKPKHIYVYRLRK
;
A
#
# COMPACT_ATOMS: atom_id res chain seq x y z
N MET A 1 2.04 20.85 20.32
CA MET A 1 0.74 20.35 20.81
C MET A 1 0.79 18.83 20.87
N ALA A 2 0.20 18.21 21.89
CA ALA A 2 0.08 16.76 21.95
C ALA A 2 -0.92 16.31 20.88
N ILE A 3 -0.60 15.27 20.14
CA ILE A 3 -1.52 14.62 19.18
C ILE A 3 -2.56 13.86 20.01
N ASN A 4 -3.83 14.22 19.88
CA ASN A 4 -4.93 13.59 20.60
C ASN A 4 -5.97 13.03 19.62
N TYR A 5 -5.51 12.19 18.71
CA TYR A 5 -6.38 11.50 17.77
C TYR A 5 -6.84 10.15 18.32
N ASP A 6 -8.06 9.76 17.99
CA ASP A 6 -8.56 8.41 18.21
C ASP A 6 -8.21 7.52 17.00
N VAL A 7 -7.65 6.34 17.31
CA VAL A 7 -7.29 5.32 16.30
C VAL A 7 -8.10 4.06 16.55
N ARG A 8 -8.98 3.74 15.65
CA ARG A 8 -9.88 2.58 15.81
C ARG A 8 -9.93 1.72 14.54
N PRO A 9 -10.12 0.38 14.70
CA PRO A 9 -10.44 -0.48 13.58
C PRO A 9 -11.80 -0.09 13.00
N VAL A 10 -11.90 -0.16 11.67
CA VAL A 10 -13.10 0.21 10.91
C VAL A 10 -13.31 -0.78 9.76
N GLU A 11 -14.50 -0.78 9.19
CA GLU A 11 -14.78 -1.58 8.01
C GLU A 11 -14.14 -0.95 6.75
N ARG A 12 -13.89 -1.78 5.75
CA ARG A 12 -13.30 -1.34 4.48
C ARG A 12 -14.09 -0.23 3.80
N ASN A 13 -15.41 -0.28 3.89
CA ASN A 13 -16.28 0.71 3.23
C ASN A 13 -16.21 2.07 3.92
N ASP A 14 -15.95 2.13 5.23
CA ASP A 14 -15.87 3.37 5.99
C ASP A 14 -14.70 4.27 5.56
N VAL A 15 -13.66 3.67 5.00
CA VAL A 15 -12.43 4.38 4.58
C VAL A 15 -12.19 4.38 3.08
N ARG A 16 -13.06 3.73 2.30
CA ARG A 16 -12.91 3.62 0.84
C ARG A 16 -12.84 4.98 0.18
N ASP A 17 -13.89 5.79 0.36
CA ASP A 17 -14.02 7.08 -0.31
C ASP A 17 -12.90 8.03 0.12
N PHE A 18 -12.52 8.00 1.40
CA PHE A 18 -11.41 8.76 1.93
C PHE A 18 -10.09 8.40 1.24
N VAL A 19 -9.79 7.10 1.08
CA VAL A 19 -8.57 6.66 0.40
C VAL A 19 -8.63 6.99 -1.11
N GLU A 20 -9.77 6.82 -1.76
CA GLU A 20 -9.93 7.14 -3.19
C GLU A 20 -9.81 8.64 -3.45
N GLN A 21 -10.21 9.49 -2.51
CA GLN A 21 -10.08 10.95 -2.61
C GLN A 21 -8.66 11.44 -2.32
N HIS A 22 -8.02 10.97 -1.25
CA HIS A 22 -6.81 11.57 -0.70
C HIS A 22 -5.51 10.81 -1.00
N HIS A 23 -5.57 9.51 -1.31
CA HIS A 23 -4.36 8.74 -1.58
C HIS A 23 -3.96 8.82 -3.06
N TYR A 24 -2.67 9.01 -3.36
CA TYR A 24 -2.12 9.14 -4.73
C TYR A 24 -2.50 8.01 -5.70
N SER A 25 -2.88 6.84 -5.22
CA SER A 25 -3.33 5.73 -6.06
C SER A 25 -4.82 5.80 -6.42
N HIS A 26 -5.58 6.65 -5.75
CA HIS A 26 -7.02 6.85 -5.94
C HIS A 26 -7.83 5.54 -6.06
N SER A 27 -7.37 4.47 -5.42
CA SER A 27 -8.06 3.17 -5.50
C SER A 27 -7.62 2.20 -4.41
N ILE A 28 -8.61 1.44 -3.93
CA ILE A 28 -8.40 0.23 -3.12
C ILE A 28 -8.84 -1.05 -3.86
N ASN A 29 -9.18 -0.94 -5.15
CA ASN A 29 -9.65 -2.06 -5.94
C ASN A 29 -8.54 -3.10 -6.16
N GLY A 30 -8.92 -4.38 -6.07
CA GLY A 30 -7.98 -5.49 -6.24
C GLY A 30 -7.02 -5.73 -5.08
N LEU A 31 -7.12 -4.95 -3.99
CA LEU A 31 -6.34 -5.20 -2.78
C LEU A 31 -6.98 -6.30 -1.93
N ARG A 32 -6.18 -7.27 -1.49
CA ARG A 32 -6.55 -8.18 -0.41
C ARG A 32 -6.32 -7.43 0.91
N ILE A 33 -7.39 -6.93 1.52
CA ILE A 33 -7.36 -6.15 2.76
C ILE A 33 -7.85 -7.04 3.89
N SER A 34 -7.12 -7.04 5.01
CA SER A 34 -7.43 -7.81 6.21
C SER A 34 -7.84 -6.91 7.38
N TYR A 35 -7.23 -5.72 7.48
CA TYR A 35 -7.51 -4.76 8.56
C TYR A 35 -7.52 -3.35 8.00
N CYS A 36 -8.52 -2.57 8.42
CA CYS A 36 -8.60 -1.15 8.16
C CYS A 36 -8.63 -0.39 9.49
N PHE A 37 -8.03 0.80 9.49
CA PHE A 37 -8.04 1.70 10.63
C PHE A 37 -8.36 3.10 10.16
N GLY A 38 -9.17 3.80 10.94
CA GLY A 38 -9.41 5.23 10.84
C GLY A 38 -8.64 6.00 11.91
N LEU A 39 -8.16 7.17 11.55
CA LEU A 39 -7.63 8.19 12.45
C LEU A 39 -8.68 9.30 12.54
N TYR A 40 -9.13 9.62 13.74
CA TYR A 40 -10.22 10.58 13.96
C TYR A 40 -9.78 11.75 14.83
N ASP A 41 -10.21 12.94 14.43
CA ASP A 41 -10.22 14.14 15.26
C ASP A 41 -11.67 14.39 15.70
N GLY A 42 -11.99 14.04 16.96
CA GLY A 42 -13.38 13.90 17.37
C GLY A 42 -14.12 12.87 16.53
N ASP A 43 -15.15 13.30 15.81
CA ASP A 43 -15.93 12.44 14.90
C ASP A 43 -15.47 12.53 13.44
N THR A 44 -14.49 13.39 13.14
CA THR A 44 -14.01 13.60 11.77
C THR A 44 -12.91 12.61 11.41
N LEU A 45 -13.09 11.87 10.33
CA LEU A 45 -12.05 11.00 9.75
C LEU A 45 -10.97 11.86 9.10
N VAL A 46 -9.76 11.85 9.64
CA VAL A 46 -8.60 12.62 9.15
C VAL A 46 -7.48 11.74 8.57
N GLY A 47 -7.59 10.43 8.70
CA GLY A 47 -6.63 9.50 8.13
C GLY A 47 -7.16 8.08 8.01
N ALA A 48 -6.60 7.32 7.06
CA ALA A 48 -6.92 5.93 6.82
C ALA A 48 -5.67 5.08 6.63
N MET A 49 -5.68 3.87 7.17
CA MET A 49 -4.58 2.90 7.05
C MET A 49 -5.11 1.50 6.78
N LEU A 50 -4.58 0.85 5.75
CA LEU A 50 -5.04 -0.46 5.29
C LEU A 50 -3.89 -1.46 5.29
N TYR A 51 -4.11 -2.60 5.93
CA TYR A 51 -3.21 -3.74 5.94
C TYR A 51 -3.83 -4.93 5.21
N GLY A 52 -2.99 -5.74 4.57
CA GLY A 52 -3.46 -6.94 3.89
C GLY A 52 -2.33 -7.84 3.42
N GLY A 53 -2.66 -8.89 2.68
CA GLY A 53 -1.65 -9.80 2.14
C GLY A 53 -0.73 -9.11 1.14
N LEU A 54 0.51 -9.60 1.02
CA LEU A 54 1.51 -9.08 0.08
C LEU A 54 1.02 -9.16 -1.37
N ALA A 55 1.44 -8.20 -2.19
CA ALA A 55 1.03 -8.10 -3.60
C ALA A 55 1.51 -9.28 -4.45
N MET A 56 2.67 -9.84 -4.14
CA MET A 56 3.25 -10.97 -4.86
C MET A 56 2.97 -12.27 -4.09
N ALA A 57 2.46 -13.26 -4.80
CA ALA A 57 2.30 -14.61 -4.26
C ALA A 57 3.65 -15.12 -3.73
N ASN A 58 3.61 -15.79 -2.57
CA ASN A 58 4.78 -16.35 -1.90
C ASN A 58 5.85 -15.36 -1.41
N ALA A 59 5.69 -14.03 -1.58
CA ALA A 59 6.65 -13.05 -1.07
C ALA A 59 6.77 -13.08 0.45
N TRP A 60 5.73 -13.52 1.15
CA TRP A 60 5.70 -13.72 2.60
C TRP A 60 6.79 -14.68 3.11
N LYS A 61 7.22 -15.66 2.29
CA LYS A 61 8.26 -16.65 2.64
C LYS A 61 9.61 -16.03 3.01
N LYS A 62 9.84 -14.76 2.62
CA LYS A 62 11.05 -14.02 3.01
C LYS A 62 11.00 -13.49 4.44
N TYR A 63 9.80 -13.45 5.04
CA TYR A 63 9.54 -12.72 6.27
C TYR A 63 8.90 -13.55 7.37
N GLY A 64 8.29 -14.70 7.04
CA GLY A 64 7.58 -15.56 8.00
C GLY A 64 7.41 -16.99 7.50
N ASP A 65 6.96 -17.85 8.41
CA ASP A 65 6.76 -19.29 8.14
C ASP A 65 5.43 -19.57 7.44
N LYS A 66 4.44 -18.68 7.63
CA LYS A 66 3.09 -18.79 7.06
C LYS A 66 2.67 -17.46 6.44
N GLU A 67 1.80 -17.52 5.43
CA GLU A 67 1.23 -16.31 4.81
C GLU A 67 0.53 -15.43 5.84
N THR A 68 -0.14 -16.03 6.82
CA THR A 68 -0.86 -15.34 7.89
C THR A 68 0.05 -14.63 8.91
N ASP A 69 1.34 -14.95 8.93
CA ASP A 69 2.33 -14.29 9.80
C ASP A 69 2.70 -12.89 9.29
N VAL A 70 2.43 -12.60 8.01
CA VAL A 70 2.96 -11.41 7.33
C VAL A 70 1.86 -10.56 6.72
N LEU A 71 1.83 -9.28 7.06
CA LEU A 71 0.97 -8.30 6.40
C LEU A 71 1.80 -7.23 5.70
N GLU A 72 1.24 -6.67 4.65
CA GLU A 72 1.73 -5.45 4.01
C GLU A 72 0.89 -4.26 4.47
N LEU A 73 1.53 -3.17 4.89
CA LEU A 73 0.88 -1.87 5.01
C LEU A 73 0.65 -1.35 3.58
N ARG A 74 -0.58 -1.50 3.10
CA ARG A 74 -0.99 -1.31 1.70
C ARG A 74 -1.28 0.13 1.35
N ARG A 75 -1.89 0.86 2.30
CA ARG A 75 -2.26 2.26 2.16
C ARG A 75 -2.10 2.96 3.50
N LEU A 76 -1.56 4.15 3.44
CA LEU A 76 -1.54 5.13 4.51
C LEU A 76 -1.78 6.49 3.88
N VAL A 77 -2.77 7.19 4.37
CA VAL A 77 -3.08 8.55 3.94
C VAL A 77 -3.70 9.33 5.09
N LEU A 78 -3.29 10.56 5.25
CA LEU A 78 -3.87 11.56 6.14
C LEU A 78 -4.21 12.79 5.29
N ILE A 79 -5.12 13.64 5.79
CA ILE A 79 -5.30 14.97 5.22
C ILE A 79 -4.07 15.84 5.53
N ASP A 80 -3.84 16.87 4.69
CA ASP A 80 -2.64 17.71 4.78
C ASP A 80 -2.58 18.56 6.07
N ASP A 81 -3.72 18.88 6.67
CA ASP A 81 -3.83 19.71 7.88
C ASP A 81 -3.49 18.96 9.18
N THR A 82 -3.05 17.71 9.11
CA THR A 82 -2.67 16.98 10.33
C THR A 82 -1.33 17.49 10.89
N PRO A 83 -1.17 17.56 12.23
CA PRO A 83 0.08 17.95 12.86
C PRO A 83 1.26 17.07 12.44
N ARG A 84 2.48 17.62 12.53
CA ARG A 84 3.71 16.86 12.30
C ARG A 84 3.74 15.59 13.15
N ASN A 85 4.22 14.49 12.59
CA ASN A 85 4.31 13.15 13.18
C ASN A 85 2.97 12.39 13.33
N SER A 86 1.87 12.89 12.77
CA SER A 86 0.57 12.19 12.82
C SER A 86 0.63 10.82 12.14
N GLU A 87 1.39 10.65 11.05
CA GLU A 87 1.57 9.36 10.39
C GLU A 87 2.28 8.35 11.31
N SER A 88 3.38 8.75 11.97
CA SER A 88 4.10 7.85 12.87
C SER A 88 3.30 7.54 14.14
N TYR A 89 2.52 8.47 14.64
CA TYR A 89 1.53 8.26 15.70
C TYR A 89 0.53 7.19 15.28
N PHE A 90 -0.08 7.35 14.11
CA PHE A 90 -1.07 6.42 13.57
C PHE A 90 -0.47 5.02 13.36
N ILE A 91 0.70 4.93 12.73
CA ILE A 91 1.44 3.66 12.56
C ILE A 91 1.66 3.00 13.94
N GLY A 92 2.17 3.73 14.92
CA GLY A 92 2.44 3.20 16.25
C GLY A 92 1.21 2.62 16.94
N HIS A 93 0.05 3.28 16.81
CA HIS A 93 -1.23 2.80 17.36
C HIS A 93 -1.70 1.53 16.67
N THR A 94 -1.70 1.47 15.35
CA THR A 94 -2.12 0.28 14.60
C THR A 94 -1.19 -0.92 14.82
N LEU A 95 0.14 -0.70 14.92
CA LEU A 95 1.08 -1.77 15.25
C LEU A 95 0.82 -2.35 16.65
N ARG A 96 0.56 -1.52 17.66
CA ARG A 96 0.18 -1.97 19.00
C ARG A 96 -1.12 -2.76 18.99
N TRP A 97 -2.12 -2.30 18.24
CA TRP A 97 -3.39 -3.00 18.09
C TRP A 97 -3.18 -4.37 17.44
N LEU A 98 -2.49 -4.44 16.30
CA LEU A 98 -2.18 -5.69 15.60
C LEU A 98 -1.42 -6.66 16.50
N LYS A 99 -0.45 -6.17 17.28
CA LYS A 99 0.29 -7.00 18.23
C LYS A 99 -0.62 -7.61 19.30
N ARG A 100 -1.63 -6.92 19.77
CA ARG A 100 -2.54 -7.41 20.84
C ARG A 100 -3.62 -8.31 20.31
N ASN A 101 -4.15 -8.05 19.12
CA ASN A 101 -5.39 -8.63 18.62
C ASN A 101 -5.21 -9.67 17.51
N THR A 102 -3.98 -9.92 17.05
CA THR A 102 -3.73 -10.85 15.94
C THR A 102 -2.51 -11.74 16.22
N THR A 103 -2.31 -12.75 15.39
CA THR A 103 -1.11 -13.62 15.40
C THR A 103 -0.03 -13.15 14.43
N VAL A 104 -0.22 -12.01 13.77
CA VAL A 104 0.74 -11.44 12.81
C VAL A 104 2.08 -11.16 13.50
N LYS A 105 3.16 -11.56 12.84
CA LYS A 105 4.53 -11.41 13.33
C LYS A 105 5.30 -10.28 12.66
N VAL A 106 5.00 -10.03 11.37
CA VAL A 106 5.80 -9.11 10.55
C VAL A 106 4.90 -8.20 9.73
N ILE A 107 5.24 -6.92 9.70
CA ILE A 107 4.66 -5.93 8.81
C ILE A 107 5.72 -5.53 7.78
N VAL A 108 5.37 -5.61 6.50
CA VAL A 108 6.19 -5.13 5.38
C VAL A 108 5.56 -3.86 4.82
N SER A 109 6.36 -2.91 4.40
CA SER A 109 5.89 -1.74 3.69
C SER A 109 6.85 -1.32 2.59
N TYR A 110 6.33 -0.61 1.59
CA TYR A 110 7.09 -0.15 0.43
C TYR A 110 6.96 1.36 0.29
N ALA A 111 8.10 2.07 0.29
CA ALA A 111 8.13 3.48 -0.09
C ALA A 111 8.49 3.60 -1.57
N ASP A 112 7.67 4.33 -2.32
CA ASP A 112 7.81 4.44 -3.77
C ASP A 112 8.43 5.78 -4.17
N PRO A 113 9.73 5.82 -4.58
CA PRO A 113 10.39 7.05 -4.97
C PRO A 113 9.85 7.68 -6.26
N ASN A 114 9.02 6.94 -7.04
CA ASN A 114 8.33 7.51 -8.20
C ASN A 114 7.22 8.50 -7.81
N TYR A 115 6.82 8.50 -6.53
CA TYR A 115 5.87 9.44 -5.93
C TYR A 115 6.52 10.29 -4.82
N GLY A 116 7.85 10.38 -4.78
CA GLY A 116 8.58 11.18 -3.79
C GLY A 116 8.73 10.54 -2.41
N HIS A 117 8.28 9.30 -2.23
CA HIS A 117 8.33 8.62 -0.93
C HIS A 117 9.70 7.96 -0.69
N SER A 118 10.42 8.44 0.31
CA SER A 118 11.70 7.87 0.76
C SER A 118 11.58 6.98 1.99
N GLY A 119 10.38 6.85 2.56
CA GLY A 119 10.11 6.03 3.74
C GLY A 119 10.52 6.66 5.08
N VAL A 120 10.59 7.98 5.15
CA VAL A 120 10.87 8.72 6.41
C VAL A 120 9.92 8.30 7.53
N ILE A 121 8.61 8.18 7.23
CA ILE A 121 7.59 7.76 8.19
C ILE A 121 7.84 6.36 8.75
N TYR A 122 8.36 5.44 7.93
CA TYR A 122 8.67 4.08 8.37
C TYR A 122 9.88 4.07 9.30
N ARG A 123 10.94 4.82 8.96
CA ARG A 123 12.10 4.98 9.87
C ARG A 123 11.69 5.63 11.18
N ALA A 124 10.87 6.69 11.14
CA ALA A 124 10.32 7.33 12.32
C ALA A 124 9.43 6.40 13.18
N SER A 125 8.92 5.32 12.59
CA SER A 125 8.11 4.29 13.26
C SER A 125 8.91 3.02 13.57
N ASN A 126 10.25 3.08 13.57
CA ASN A 126 11.17 1.97 13.88
C ASN A 126 11.07 0.77 12.94
N PHE A 127 10.68 0.98 11.69
CA PHE A 127 10.86 -0.04 10.66
C PHE A 127 12.32 -0.10 10.21
N GLU A 128 12.81 -1.30 10.01
CA GLU A 128 14.12 -1.56 9.42
C GLU A 128 14.04 -1.42 7.89
N HIS A 129 14.99 -0.68 7.29
CA HIS A 129 15.16 -0.66 5.84
C HIS A 129 15.97 -1.89 5.41
N VAL A 130 15.35 -2.83 4.72
CA VAL A 130 15.95 -4.13 4.38
C VAL A 130 16.40 -4.24 2.91
N GLY A 131 16.30 -3.16 2.15
CA GLY A 131 16.75 -3.12 0.77
C GLY A 131 15.73 -2.50 -0.18
N MET A 132 15.83 -2.89 -1.44
CA MET A 132 14.98 -2.35 -2.53
C MET A 132 14.40 -3.49 -3.37
N THR A 133 13.27 -3.22 -4.01
CA THR A 133 12.71 -4.12 -5.03
C THR A 133 13.56 -4.09 -6.31
N SER A 134 13.38 -5.05 -7.19
CA SER A 134 13.82 -4.89 -8.58
C SER A 134 13.14 -3.69 -9.23
N PRO A 135 13.80 -3.02 -10.20
CA PRO A 135 13.16 -1.99 -11.00
C PRO A 135 11.90 -2.52 -11.67
N GLY A 136 10.85 -1.72 -11.67
CA GLY A 136 9.60 -2.03 -12.34
C GLY A 136 9.49 -1.33 -13.70
N ARG A 137 8.34 -1.55 -14.35
CA ARG A 137 7.91 -0.78 -15.51
C ARG A 137 6.39 -0.64 -15.53
N VAL A 138 5.94 0.44 -16.14
CA VAL A 138 4.52 0.69 -16.43
C VAL A 138 4.36 0.92 -17.92
N ILE A 139 3.14 0.76 -18.41
CA ILE A 139 2.77 1.07 -19.79
C ILE A 139 2.07 2.43 -19.78
N MET A 140 2.53 3.34 -20.61
CA MET A 140 1.86 4.61 -20.88
C MET A 140 1.03 4.45 -22.14
N PHE A 141 -0.26 4.70 -22.03
CA PHE A 141 -1.21 4.69 -23.15
C PHE A 141 -2.33 5.70 -22.89
N ASP A 142 -2.60 6.57 -23.85
CA ASP A 142 -3.64 7.59 -23.77
C ASP A 142 -3.60 8.40 -22.47
N GLY A 143 -2.39 8.90 -22.12
CA GLY A 143 -2.15 9.68 -20.90
C GLY A 143 -2.29 8.92 -19.58
N LYS A 144 -2.62 7.61 -19.62
CA LYS A 144 -2.83 6.78 -18.44
C LYS A 144 -1.68 5.79 -18.23
N LYS A 145 -1.42 5.49 -16.93
CA LYS A 145 -0.47 4.47 -16.51
C LYS A 145 -1.18 3.14 -16.30
N TYR A 146 -0.68 2.10 -16.93
CA TYR A 146 -1.14 0.73 -16.71
C TYR A 146 -0.02 -0.10 -16.13
N HIS A 147 -0.35 -0.97 -15.18
CA HIS A 147 0.64 -1.89 -14.62
C HIS A 147 1.04 -2.92 -15.71
N ASP A 148 2.32 -3.24 -15.83
CA ASP A 148 2.85 -4.21 -16.81
C ASP A 148 2.12 -5.58 -16.80
N LYS A 149 1.63 -6.03 -15.63
CA LYS A 149 0.80 -7.23 -15.53
C LYS A 149 -0.53 -7.13 -16.28
N ALA A 150 -1.04 -5.92 -16.55
CA ALA A 150 -2.35 -5.75 -17.20
C ALA A 150 -2.46 -6.50 -18.53
N VAL A 151 -1.41 -6.47 -19.33
CA VAL A 151 -1.34 -7.12 -20.66
C VAL A 151 -0.96 -8.60 -20.62
N ARG A 152 -0.72 -9.17 -19.44
CA ARG A 152 -0.34 -10.57 -19.24
C ARG A 152 -1.32 -11.37 -18.39
N THR A 153 -2.11 -10.69 -17.54
CA THR A 153 -3.04 -11.35 -16.63
C THR A 153 -4.35 -11.68 -17.33
N LYS A 154 -4.61 -12.96 -17.53
CA LYS A 154 -5.84 -13.48 -18.09
C LYS A 154 -6.91 -13.67 -17.01
N TYR A 155 -8.14 -13.38 -17.35
CA TYR A 155 -9.33 -13.68 -16.56
C TYR A 155 -10.20 -14.64 -17.36
N LYS A 156 -10.51 -15.82 -16.82
CA LYS A 156 -11.21 -16.90 -17.53
C LYS A 156 -10.56 -17.25 -18.89
N GLY A 157 -9.23 -17.31 -18.92
CA GLY A 157 -8.45 -17.67 -20.13
C GLY A 157 -8.17 -16.49 -21.09
N GLU A 158 -8.79 -15.33 -20.92
CA GLU A 158 -8.65 -14.19 -21.82
C GLU A 158 -8.18 -12.91 -21.13
N LEU A 159 -7.58 -12.01 -21.90
CA LEU A 159 -7.31 -10.66 -21.45
C LEU A 159 -8.61 -9.86 -21.36
N LYS A 160 -8.73 -9.02 -20.33
CA LYS A 160 -9.85 -8.06 -20.23
C LYS A 160 -9.87 -7.10 -21.43
N PRO A 161 -11.03 -6.55 -21.83
CA PRO A 161 -11.11 -5.66 -23.00
C PRO A 161 -10.12 -4.51 -23.00
N PHE A 162 -9.94 -3.82 -21.85
CA PHE A 162 -8.95 -2.75 -21.74
C PHE A 162 -7.52 -3.24 -21.94
N ALA A 163 -7.20 -4.46 -21.48
CA ALA A 163 -5.86 -5.03 -21.59
C ALA A 163 -5.56 -5.47 -23.04
N LYS A 164 -6.57 -5.92 -23.78
CA LYS A 164 -6.46 -6.19 -25.23
C LYS A 164 -6.11 -4.89 -25.97
N ARG A 165 -6.80 -3.76 -25.67
CA ARG A 165 -6.49 -2.43 -26.26
C ARG A 165 -5.07 -1.97 -25.93
N VAL A 166 -4.65 -2.05 -24.66
CA VAL A 166 -3.31 -1.64 -24.24
C VAL A 166 -2.24 -2.51 -24.91
N LYS A 167 -2.49 -3.82 -25.06
CA LYS A 167 -1.58 -4.72 -25.76
C LYS A 167 -1.48 -4.36 -27.24
N GLN A 168 -2.60 -4.15 -27.92
CA GLN A 168 -2.61 -3.70 -29.30
C GLN A 168 -1.84 -2.39 -29.48
N ALA A 169 -2.05 -1.42 -28.59
CA ALA A 169 -1.34 -0.14 -28.60
C ALA A 169 0.18 -0.28 -28.40
N LEU A 170 0.64 -1.32 -27.67
CA LEU A 170 2.06 -1.65 -27.60
C LEU A 170 2.58 -2.24 -28.93
N ASP A 171 1.77 -3.08 -29.58
CA ASP A 171 2.14 -3.73 -30.84
C ASP A 171 2.18 -2.74 -32.01
N ASP A 172 1.32 -1.71 -32.01
CA ASP A 172 1.29 -0.65 -33.03
C ASP A 172 2.14 0.60 -32.69
N GLY A 173 2.80 0.59 -31.52
CA GLY A 173 3.71 1.67 -31.08
C GLY A 173 3.04 2.92 -30.50
N THR A 174 1.72 2.95 -30.34
CA THR A 174 0.98 4.05 -29.70
C THR A 174 1.04 4.01 -28.18
N ALA A 175 1.45 2.88 -27.60
CA ALA A 175 1.82 2.75 -26.19
C ALA A 175 3.30 2.41 -26.02
N HIS A 176 3.89 2.77 -24.88
CA HIS A 176 5.29 2.47 -24.59
C HIS A 176 5.54 2.16 -23.13
N TYR A 177 6.63 1.44 -22.85
CA TYR A 177 7.07 1.14 -21.49
C TYR A 177 7.87 2.29 -20.91
N VAL A 178 7.57 2.63 -19.63
CA VAL A 178 8.34 3.58 -18.84
C VAL A 178 8.94 2.84 -17.63
N LYS A 179 10.26 2.93 -17.48
CA LYS A 179 10.98 2.36 -16.33
C LYS A 179 10.56 3.06 -15.04
N GLN A 180 10.43 2.28 -13.98
CA GLN A 180 10.12 2.75 -12.63
C GLN A 180 11.32 2.52 -11.72
N LYS A 181 11.59 3.49 -10.83
CA LYS A 181 12.61 3.34 -9.79
C LYS A 181 12.24 2.16 -8.87
N PRO A 182 13.24 1.44 -8.34
CA PRO A 182 13.01 0.45 -7.29
C PRO A 182 12.35 1.09 -6.07
N LYS A 183 11.50 0.34 -5.37
CA LYS A 183 10.87 0.78 -4.12
C LYS A 183 11.73 0.37 -2.94
N HIS A 184 11.84 1.23 -1.94
CA HIS A 184 12.44 0.88 -0.66
C HIS A 184 11.55 -0.12 0.09
N ILE A 185 12.16 -1.12 0.71
CA ILE A 185 11.47 -2.16 1.50
C ILE A 185 11.74 -1.89 2.96
N TYR A 186 10.68 -1.78 3.73
CA TYR A 186 10.71 -1.57 5.18
C TYR A 186 10.02 -2.72 5.90
N VAL A 187 10.60 -3.19 6.99
CA VAL A 187 10.08 -4.32 7.77
C VAL A 187 9.99 -3.94 9.25
N TYR A 188 8.87 -4.26 9.86
CA TYR A 188 8.68 -4.14 11.31
C TYR A 188 8.31 -5.51 11.89
N ARG A 189 9.07 -5.95 12.92
CA ARG A 189 8.80 -7.21 13.62
C ARG A 189 7.95 -6.94 14.85
N LEU A 190 6.68 -7.38 14.79
CA LEU A 190 5.73 -7.27 15.90
C LEU A 190 6.08 -8.23 17.03
N ARG A 191 6.67 -9.39 16.68
CA ARG A 191 7.07 -10.46 17.60
C ARG A 191 8.42 -11.02 17.15
N LYS A 192 9.16 -11.50 18.15
CA LYS A 192 10.40 -12.26 17.92
C LYS A 192 10.06 -13.70 17.58
#